data_3262dd92687959cde43f114ac58b66b0
#
_entry.id   3262dd92687959cde43f114ac58b66b0
#
_cell.length_a   1.000
_cell.length_b   1.000
_cell.length_c   1.000
_cell.angle_alpha   90.00
_cell.angle_beta   90.00
_cell.angle_gamma   90.00
#
_symmetry.space_group_name_H-M   'P 1'
#
loop_
_entity.id
_entity.type
_entity.pdbx_description
1 polymer ?
#
loop_
_entity_poly.entity_id
_entity_poly.type
_entity_poly.pdbx_seq_one_letter_code
_entity_poly.pdbx_strand_id
1 'polypeptide(L)'
;MEPIEQARSFIYRNARPLDFARWQVHFEQGSRENVLRALTAYQNADGGFGHALEADSFNPHSCPIQTLTAATILREIGLTDPSHPMIQGMLRYLDSGADFDEAHHQWLNTVPTNNDHPCAVWWKYGEKGSAFRYNPTAGLAGFILRFAAPDSALYRKGLTIAKEAVDWFLAREPDDDQHIAACFIGLYEDCAGVTPFDREALRQRLSETLHRCLDDAPDKWGKEYAAMPSDLITSTASDFFAEFAPVIAAQCDFIRRSQLSDGSFAVVWQWWNDHREYELAANWWKSDITIKNMLFLKRFEPSKA
;
A
#
# COMPACT_ATOMS: atom_id res chain seq x y z
N MET A 1 -21.44 -6.92 21.53
CA MET A 1 -19.95 -6.84 21.65
C MET A 1 -19.54 -5.65 20.85
N GLU A 2 -18.64 -4.83 21.36
CA GLU A 2 -18.11 -3.67 20.62
C GLU A 2 -17.40 -4.11 19.34
N PRO A 3 -17.50 -3.35 18.23
CA PRO A 3 -16.87 -3.74 16.96
C PRO A 3 -15.38 -4.08 17.08
N ILE A 4 -14.64 -3.37 17.91
CA ILE A 4 -13.21 -3.62 18.14
C ILE A 4 -12.95 -4.98 18.81
N GLU A 5 -13.82 -5.42 19.72
CA GLU A 5 -13.67 -6.71 20.41
C GLU A 5 -13.99 -7.89 19.47
N GLN A 6 -14.92 -7.70 18.53
CA GLN A 6 -15.21 -8.69 17.49
C GLN A 6 -14.02 -8.79 16.52
N ALA A 7 -13.50 -7.64 16.05
CA ALA A 7 -12.32 -7.57 15.20
C ALA A 7 -11.11 -8.25 15.87
N ARG A 8 -10.87 -7.94 17.17
CA ARG A 8 -9.82 -8.58 17.96
C ARG A 8 -9.96 -10.10 17.96
N SER A 9 -11.17 -10.60 18.21
CA SER A 9 -11.44 -12.04 18.24
C SER A 9 -11.15 -12.71 16.90
N PHE A 10 -11.46 -12.04 15.79
CA PHE A 10 -11.14 -12.51 14.45
C PHE A 10 -9.62 -12.56 14.23
N ILE A 11 -8.92 -11.45 14.48
CA ILE A 11 -7.46 -11.34 14.32
C ILE A 11 -6.71 -12.42 15.11
N TYR A 12 -7.08 -12.67 16.36
CA TYR A 12 -6.45 -13.68 17.20
C TYR A 12 -6.59 -15.11 16.68
N ARG A 13 -7.63 -15.40 15.89
CA ARG A 13 -7.89 -16.73 15.33
C ARG A 13 -7.34 -16.95 13.94
N ASN A 14 -7.17 -15.87 13.13
CA ASN A 14 -7.04 -15.99 11.70
C ASN A 14 -5.83 -15.24 11.11
N ALA A 15 -5.27 -14.26 11.81
CA ALA A 15 -4.25 -13.39 11.25
C ALA A 15 -2.89 -14.09 11.06
N ARG A 16 -2.18 -13.70 10.01
CA ARG A 16 -0.74 -14.03 9.88
C ARG A 16 0.04 -13.42 11.06
N PRO A 17 1.20 -13.98 11.43
CA PRO A 17 2.04 -13.39 12.47
C PRO A 17 2.32 -11.90 12.27
N LEU A 18 2.51 -11.46 11.02
CA LEU A 18 2.70 -10.05 10.67
C LEU A 18 1.46 -9.21 11.00
N ASP A 19 0.29 -9.63 10.55
CA ASP A 19 -0.96 -8.90 10.76
C ASP A 19 -1.35 -8.89 12.24
N PHE A 20 -1.10 -10.00 12.95
CA PHE A 20 -1.26 -10.04 14.40
C PHE A 20 -0.36 -9.03 15.13
N ALA A 21 0.92 -8.95 14.75
CA ALA A 21 1.85 -7.98 15.32
C ALA A 21 1.43 -6.52 15.00
N ARG A 22 0.94 -6.23 13.79
CA ARG A 22 0.37 -4.92 13.42
C ARG A 22 -0.83 -4.58 14.31
N TRP A 23 -1.76 -5.53 14.49
CA TRP A 23 -2.89 -5.34 15.40
C TRP A 23 -2.42 -4.96 16.81
N GLN A 24 -1.47 -5.71 17.37
CA GLN A 24 -0.95 -5.46 18.71
C GLN A 24 -0.34 -4.07 18.85
N VAL A 25 0.45 -3.62 17.87
CA VAL A 25 1.05 -2.27 17.87
C VAL A 25 -0.03 -1.18 17.90
N HIS A 26 -1.09 -1.37 17.12
CA HIS A 26 -2.09 -0.32 16.97
C HIS A 26 -3.14 -0.29 18.07
N PHE A 27 -3.46 -1.44 18.67
CA PHE A 27 -4.61 -1.56 19.58
C PHE A 27 -4.29 -2.12 20.95
N GLU A 28 -3.10 -2.70 21.16
CA GLU A 28 -2.78 -3.43 22.40
C GLU A 28 -1.41 -3.09 23.00
N GLN A 29 -0.84 -1.93 22.65
CA GLN A 29 0.48 -1.48 23.14
C GLN A 29 1.62 -2.44 22.77
N GLY A 30 1.50 -3.20 21.68
CA GLY A 30 2.55 -4.08 21.17
C GLY A 30 3.78 -3.31 20.68
N SER A 31 4.91 -4.01 20.60
CA SER A 31 6.15 -3.41 20.12
C SER A 31 6.23 -3.39 18.58
N ARG A 32 6.70 -2.27 18.01
CA ARG A 32 7.10 -2.18 16.59
C ARG A 32 8.10 -3.27 16.21
N GLU A 33 8.98 -3.66 17.11
CA GLU A 33 9.98 -4.70 16.90
C GLU A 33 9.35 -6.06 16.54
N ASN A 34 8.16 -6.35 17.06
CA ASN A 34 7.44 -7.58 16.70
C ASN A 34 6.96 -7.54 15.25
N VAL A 35 6.52 -6.37 14.75
CA VAL A 35 6.18 -6.20 13.32
C VAL A 35 7.41 -6.35 12.45
N LEU A 36 8.51 -5.70 12.80
CA LEU A 36 9.78 -5.79 12.07
C LEU A 36 10.29 -7.23 12.00
N ARG A 37 10.25 -7.96 13.14
CA ARG A 37 10.63 -9.37 13.19
C ARG A 37 9.72 -10.25 12.32
N ALA A 38 8.40 -10.04 12.33
CA ALA A 38 7.50 -10.79 11.47
C ALA A 38 7.71 -10.46 9.99
N LEU A 39 8.03 -9.20 9.67
CA LEU A 39 8.26 -8.73 8.31
C LEU A 39 9.56 -9.31 7.71
N THR A 40 10.58 -9.66 8.55
CA THR A 40 11.81 -10.31 8.05
C THR A 40 11.55 -11.65 7.35
N ALA A 41 10.45 -12.36 7.65
CA ALA A 41 10.09 -13.60 6.98
C ALA A 41 9.73 -13.41 5.48
N TYR A 42 9.48 -12.18 5.07
CA TYR A 42 9.12 -11.82 3.71
C TYR A 42 10.28 -11.13 2.94
N GLN A 43 11.36 -10.77 3.64
CA GLN A 43 12.52 -10.12 3.03
C GLN A 43 13.54 -11.16 2.58
N ASN A 44 13.92 -11.10 1.31
CA ASN A 44 14.95 -11.95 0.72
C ASN A 44 16.37 -11.42 0.99
N ALA A 45 17.38 -12.25 0.71
CA ALA A 45 18.79 -11.90 0.93
C ALA A 45 19.27 -10.70 0.08
N ASP A 46 18.66 -10.48 -1.08
CA ASP A 46 18.91 -9.31 -1.95
C ASP A 46 18.33 -8.01 -1.36
N GLY A 47 17.45 -8.11 -0.38
CA GLY A 47 16.81 -7.00 0.32
C GLY A 47 15.42 -6.65 -0.17
N GLY A 48 14.95 -7.22 -1.29
CA GLY A 48 13.58 -7.10 -1.76
C GLY A 48 12.63 -8.00 -0.99
N PHE A 49 11.34 -7.89 -1.28
CA PHE A 49 10.27 -8.63 -0.61
C PHE A 49 9.50 -9.53 -1.55
N GLY A 50 9.09 -10.70 -1.04
CA GLY A 50 8.31 -11.72 -1.72
C GLY A 50 7.46 -12.51 -0.72
N HIS A 51 7.33 -13.84 -0.95
CA HIS A 51 6.71 -14.79 -0.02
C HIS A 51 5.25 -14.48 0.32
N ALA A 52 4.49 -13.97 -0.63
CA ALA A 52 3.09 -13.58 -0.45
C ALA A 52 2.88 -12.48 0.63
N LEU A 53 3.83 -11.53 0.76
CA LEU A 53 3.57 -10.30 1.51
C LEU A 53 2.36 -9.57 0.91
N GLU A 54 2.32 -9.44 -0.42
CA GLU A 54 1.10 -9.17 -1.20
C GLU A 54 0.32 -10.48 -1.32
N ALA A 55 -0.81 -10.58 -0.61
CA ALA A 55 -1.49 -11.85 -0.40
C ALA A 55 -2.04 -12.50 -1.69
N ASP A 56 -2.24 -11.75 -2.75
CA ASP A 56 -2.69 -12.25 -4.05
C ASP A 56 -1.55 -12.74 -4.95
N SER A 57 -0.29 -12.79 -4.45
CA SER A 57 0.87 -13.28 -5.20
C SER A 57 1.77 -14.15 -4.34
N PHE A 58 1.73 -15.48 -4.54
CA PHE A 58 2.54 -16.45 -3.78
C PHE A 58 3.97 -16.59 -4.31
N ASN A 59 4.44 -15.62 -5.10
CA ASN A 59 5.81 -15.56 -5.55
C ASN A 59 6.78 -15.38 -4.37
N PRO A 60 7.72 -16.33 -4.14
CA PRO A 60 8.70 -16.20 -3.06
C PRO A 60 9.85 -15.25 -3.40
N HIS A 61 10.06 -14.96 -4.69
CA HIS A 61 11.13 -14.07 -5.13
C HIS A 61 10.80 -12.60 -4.85
N SER A 62 11.84 -11.79 -4.74
CA SER A 62 11.69 -10.35 -4.60
C SER A 62 10.97 -9.76 -5.81
N CYS A 63 10.05 -8.85 -5.56
CA CYS A 63 9.43 -8.07 -6.62
C CYS A 63 9.10 -6.65 -6.13
N PRO A 64 9.04 -5.68 -7.04
CA PRO A 64 8.87 -4.27 -6.68
C PRO A 64 7.55 -4.00 -5.94
N ILE A 65 6.45 -4.68 -6.31
CA ILE A 65 5.15 -4.46 -5.67
C ILE A 65 5.15 -4.93 -4.20
N GLN A 66 5.71 -6.11 -3.89
CA GLN A 66 5.80 -6.59 -2.51
C GLN A 66 6.80 -5.76 -1.69
N THR A 67 7.82 -5.20 -2.34
CA THR A 67 8.75 -4.26 -1.71
C THR A 67 8.05 -2.93 -1.37
N LEU A 68 7.16 -2.43 -2.23
CA LEU A 68 6.33 -1.26 -1.90
C LEU A 68 5.33 -1.57 -0.78
N THR A 69 4.74 -2.77 -0.74
CA THR A 69 3.88 -3.22 0.37
C THR A 69 4.64 -3.17 1.70
N ALA A 70 5.89 -3.64 1.72
CA ALA A 70 6.75 -3.52 2.91
C ALA A 70 6.99 -2.06 3.31
N ALA A 71 7.30 -1.17 2.35
CA ALA A 71 7.48 0.26 2.61
C ALA A 71 6.23 0.89 3.24
N THR A 72 5.04 0.50 2.78
CA THR A 72 3.76 0.96 3.33
C THR A 72 3.58 0.49 4.78
N ILE A 73 3.90 -0.76 5.10
CA ILE A 73 3.85 -1.28 6.48
C ILE A 73 4.86 -0.56 7.37
N LEU A 74 6.09 -0.31 6.90
CA LEU A 74 7.09 0.45 7.66
C LEU A 74 6.62 1.88 7.96
N ARG A 75 5.94 2.53 6.99
CA ARG A 75 5.32 3.83 7.20
C ARG A 75 4.17 3.75 8.21
N GLU A 76 3.31 2.74 8.13
CA GLU A 76 2.20 2.51 9.05
C GLU A 76 2.66 2.44 10.52
N ILE A 77 3.77 1.74 10.78
CA ILE A 77 4.34 1.62 12.13
C ILE A 77 5.30 2.77 12.50
N GLY A 78 5.49 3.74 11.62
CA GLY A 78 6.30 4.93 11.85
C GLY A 78 7.80 4.65 11.96
N LEU A 79 8.36 3.72 11.17
CA LEU A 79 9.80 3.54 11.05
C LEU A 79 10.41 4.66 10.21
N THR A 80 11.30 5.44 10.82
CA THR A 80 11.93 6.62 10.19
C THR A 80 13.46 6.58 10.20
N ASP A 81 14.06 5.57 10.83
CA ASP A 81 15.52 5.42 10.89
C ASP A 81 16.08 4.90 9.56
N PRO A 82 16.78 5.73 8.76
CA PRO A 82 17.35 5.30 7.48
C PRO A 82 18.43 4.24 7.64
N SER A 83 19.04 4.11 8.82
CA SER A 83 20.10 3.12 9.09
C SER A 83 19.57 1.73 9.40
N HIS A 84 18.26 1.58 9.58
CA HIS A 84 17.64 0.29 9.91
C HIS A 84 17.97 -0.76 8.85
N PRO A 85 18.43 -2.00 9.22
CA PRO A 85 18.89 -3.01 8.27
C PRO A 85 17.87 -3.37 7.19
N MET A 86 16.58 -3.37 7.53
CA MET A 86 15.50 -3.64 6.58
C MET A 86 15.39 -2.55 5.51
N ILE A 87 15.47 -1.27 5.89
CA ILE A 87 15.49 -0.13 4.95
C ILE A 87 16.73 -0.20 4.07
N GLN A 88 17.91 -0.46 4.65
CA GLN A 88 19.15 -0.61 3.90
C GLN A 88 19.09 -1.80 2.93
N GLY A 89 18.42 -2.89 3.31
CA GLY A 89 18.11 -4.00 2.41
C GLY A 89 17.30 -3.56 1.20
N MET A 90 16.17 -2.89 1.43
CA MET A 90 15.31 -2.38 0.36
C MET A 90 16.05 -1.44 -0.59
N LEU A 91 16.86 -0.53 -0.06
CA LEU A 91 17.69 0.37 -0.88
C LEU A 91 18.69 -0.41 -1.73
N ARG A 92 19.31 -1.47 -1.21
CA ARG A 92 20.21 -2.35 -2.01
C ARG A 92 19.47 -3.04 -3.14
N TYR A 93 18.26 -3.58 -2.89
CA TYR A 93 17.44 -4.19 -3.92
C TYR A 93 17.10 -3.18 -5.03
N LEU A 94 16.67 -1.98 -4.68
CA LEU A 94 16.33 -0.94 -5.65
C LEU A 94 17.56 -0.41 -6.41
N ASP A 95 18.75 -0.38 -5.79
CA ASP A 95 20.00 0.04 -6.40
C ASP A 95 20.58 -1.02 -7.36
N SER A 96 20.25 -2.29 -7.13
CA SER A 96 20.72 -3.41 -7.97
C SER A 96 20.20 -3.36 -9.41
N GLY A 97 19.11 -2.63 -9.64
CA GLY A 97 18.40 -2.61 -10.92
C GLY A 97 17.57 -3.86 -11.21
N ALA A 98 17.42 -4.78 -10.23
CA ALA A 98 16.52 -5.92 -10.38
C ALA A 98 15.08 -5.45 -10.68
N ASP A 99 14.44 -6.10 -11.65
CA ASP A 99 13.07 -5.81 -12.09
C ASP A 99 12.84 -4.33 -12.51
N PHE A 100 13.90 -3.64 -12.92
CA PHE A 100 13.85 -2.28 -13.45
C PHE A 100 13.96 -2.28 -14.98
N ASP A 101 13.02 -1.64 -15.66
CA ASP A 101 13.05 -1.46 -17.10
C ASP A 101 13.75 -0.12 -17.44
N GLU A 102 14.93 -0.22 -18.00
CA GLU A 102 15.76 0.95 -18.38
C GLU A 102 15.19 1.75 -19.54
N ALA A 103 14.32 1.17 -20.38
CA ALA A 103 13.73 1.90 -21.51
C ALA A 103 12.58 2.80 -21.07
N HIS A 104 11.87 2.42 -20.01
CA HIS A 104 10.75 3.18 -19.46
C HIS A 104 11.08 3.90 -18.15
N HIS A 105 12.28 3.69 -17.59
CA HIS A 105 12.71 4.19 -16.29
C HIS A 105 11.74 3.81 -15.15
N GLN A 106 11.22 2.57 -15.16
CA GLN A 106 10.26 2.11 -14.17
C GLN A 106 10.56 0.71 -13.65
N TRP A 107 10.29 0.46 -12.36
CA TRP A 107 10.21 -0.88 -11.82
C TRP A 107 8.95 -1.58 -12.35
N LEU A 108 9.11 -2.86 -12.66
CA LEU A 108 8.02 -3.69 -13.16
C LEU A 108 6.90 -3.80 -12.12
N ASN A 109 5.66 -3.63 -12.54
CA ASN A 109 4.49 -3.89 -11.70
C ASN A 109 4.31 -5.40 -11.48
N THR A 110 4.45 -6.19 -12.55
CA THR A 110 4.46 -7.66 -12.51
C THR A 110 5.78 -8.19 -13.03
N VAL A 111 6.31 -9.24 -12.40
CA VAL A 111 7.61 -9.81 -12.72
C VAL A 111 7.48 -11.20 -13.35
N PRO A 112 8.44 -11.63 -14.22
CA PRO A 112 8.35 -12.93 -14.91
C PRO A 112 8.11 -14.13 -13.98
N THR A 113 8.76 -14.14 -12.80
CA THR A 113 8.66 -15.20 -11.82
C THR A 113 7.26 -15.37 -11.22
N ASN A 114 6.36 -14.38 -11.34
CA ASN A 114 4.98 -14.54 -10.92
C ASN A 114 4.26 -15.66 -11.66
N ASN A 115 4.69 -15.95 -12.91
CA ASN A 115 4.05 -16.99 -13.73
C ASN A 115 4.34 -18.40 -13.24
N ASP A 116 5.36 -18.61 -12.43
CA ASP A 116 5.77 -19.89 -11.88
C ASP A 116 5.06 -20.23 -10.55
N HIS A 117 4.27 -19.29 -10.01
CA HIS A 117 3.63 -19.41 -8.70
C HIS A 117 2.14 -19.09 -8.76
N PRO A 118 1.33 -19.60 -7.80
CA PRO A 118 -0.07 -19.21 -7.67
C PRO A 118 -0.19 -17.71 -7.44
N CYS A 119 -0.99 -17.05 -8.26
CA CYS A 119 -1.31 -15.64 -8.11
C CYS A 119 -2.62 -15.29 -8.79
N ALA A 120 -3.19 -14.15 -8.42
CA ALA A 120 -4.33 -13.58 -9.11
C ALA A 120 -4.00 -13.23 -10.57
N VAL A 121 -5.01 -13.19 -11.44
CA VAL A 121 -4.81 -12.92 -12.87
C VAL A 121 -4.12 -11.60 -13.15
N TRP A 122 -4.34 -10.58 -12.32
CA TRP A 122 -3.69 -9.25 -12.48
C TRP A 122 -2.22 -9.23 -12.09
N TRP A 123 -1.69 -10.28 -11.43
CA TRP A 123 -0.27 -10.43 -11.14
C TRP A 123 0.48 -11.25 -12.18
N LYS A 124 -0.20 -11.84 -13.17
CA LYS A 124 0.46 -12.55 -14.27
C LYS A 124 1.30 -11.60 -15.12
N TYR A 125 2.56 -11.98 -15.35
CA TYR A 125 3.48 -11.24 -16.20
C TYR A 125 3.16 -11.43 -17.68
N GLY A 126 3.29 -10.37 -18.47
CA GLY A 126 3.07 -10.41 -19.92
C GLY A 126 1.62 -10.29 -20.37
N GLU A 127 0.65 -10.28 -19.43
CA GLU A 127 -0.74 -9.96 -19.68
C GLU A 127 -1.02 -8.46 -19.43
N LYS A 128 -2.28 -8.04 -19.49
CA LYS A 128 -2.68 -6.61 -19.47
C LYS A 128 -2.19 -5.77 -18.27
N GLY A 129 -1.64 -6.41 -17.22
CA GLY A 129 -1.15 -5.75 -16.02
C GLY A 129 0.25 -5.12 -16.11
N SER A 130 0.99 -5.34 -17.19
CA SER A 130 2.38 -4.84 -17.34
C SER A 130 2.50 -3.43 -17.94
N ALA A 131 1.44 -2.63 -17.88
CA ALA A 131 1.51 -1.26 -18.39
C ALA A 131 2.40 -0.38 -17.50
N PHE A 132 3.35 0.32 -18.09
CA PHE A 132 4.21 1.28 -17.42
C PHE A 132 3.42 2.55 -17.05
N ARG A 133 2.87 2.57 -15.84
CA ARG A 133 2.01 3.65 -15.31
C ARG A 133 2.50 4.16 -13.95
N TYR A 134 3.79 4.00 -13.66
CA TYR A 134 4.43 4.40 -12.39
C TYR A 134 3.87 3.73 -11.12
N ASN A 135 3.13 2.65 -11.24
CA ASN A 135 2.80 1.74 -10.15
C ASN A 135 3.70 0.48 -10.27
N PRO A 136 4.60 0.17 -9.33
CA PRO A 136 4.85 0.80 -8.01
C PRO A 136 5.91 1.93 -8.02
N THR A 137 6.41 2.31 -9.17
CA THR A 137 7.61 3.13 -9.36
C THR A 137 7.55 4.48 -8.62
N ALA A 138 6.41 5.19 -8.67
CA ALA A 138 6.29 6.48 -7.98
C ALA A 138 6.45 6.33 -6.46
N GLY A 139 5.80 5.32 -5.85
CA GLY A 139 5.95 5.06 -4.42
C GLY A 139 7.37 4.64 -4.02
N LEU A 140 8.04 3.82 -4.85
CA LEU A 140 9.43 3.43 -4.62
C LEU A 140 10.41 4.59 -4.79
N ALA A 141 10.17 5.50 -5.75
CA ALA A 141 10.96 6.72 -5.89
C ALA A 141 10.83 7.62 -4.64
N GLY A 142 9.62 7.76 -4.10
CA GLY A 142 9.39 8.45 -2.82
C GLY A 142 10.17 7.81 -1.67
N PHE A 143 10.12 6.48 -1.54
CA PHE A 143 10.90 5.74 -0.54
C PHE A 143 12.42 5.99 -0.68
N ILE A 144 12.96 5.97 -1.89
CA ILE A 144 14.36 6.26 -2.15
C ILE A 144 14.71 7.69 -1.68
N LEU A 145 13.91 8.68 -2.05
CA LEU A 145 14.16 10.08 -1.70
C LEU A 145 14.07 10.34 -0.20
N ARG A 146 13.28 9.56 0.50
CA ARG A 146 13.16 9.65 1.95
C ARG A 146 14.32 9.02 2.71
N PHE A 147 14.89 7.91 2.21
CA PHE A 147 15.80 7.08 3.00
C PHE A 147 17.20 6.94 2.43
N ALA A 148 17.42 7.14 1.13
CA ALA A 148 18.76 7.06 0.54
C ALA A 148 19.60 8.28 0.90
N ALA A 149 20.93 8.09 0.99
CA ALA A 149 21.85 9.19 1.21
C ALA A 149 21.79 10.21 0.06
N PRO A 150 21.63 11.52 0.34
CA PRO A 150 21.41 12.54 -0.71
C PRO A 150 22.52 12.64 -1.77
N ASP A 151 23.74 12.19 -1.46
CA ASP A 151 24.90 12.17 -2.35
C ASP A 151 25.05 10.86 -3.14
N SER A 152 24.21 9.86 -2.87
CA SER A 152 24.27 8.55 -3.53
C SER A 152 23.78 8.58 -4.99
N ALA A 153 24.23 7.60 -5.78
CA ALA A 153 23.75 7.39 -7.14
C ALA A 153 22.26 7.03 -7.16
N LEU A 154 21.82 6.19 -6.21
CA LEU A 154 20.43 5.79 -6.07
C LEU A 154 19.52 7.00 -5.78
N TYR A 155 19.94 7.92 -4.89
CA TYR A 155 19.16 9.14 -4.63
C TYR A 155 18.99 9.99 -5.89
N ARG A 156 20.07 10.19 -6.67
CA ARG A 156 19.99 10.91 -7.96
C ARG A 156 19.09 10.21 -8.97
N LYS A 157 19.15 8.87 -9.06
CA LYS A 157 18.21 8.05 -9.86
C LYS A 157 16.75 8.29 -9.39
N GLY A 158 16.51 8.27 -8.09
CA GLY A 158 15.21 8.55 -7.48
C GLY A 158 14.68 9.94 -7.83
N LEU A 159 15.52 10.99 -7.81
CA LEU A 159 15.14 12.35 -8.22
C LEU A 159 14.69 12.41 -9.68
N THR A 160 15.44 11.76 -10.57
CA THR A 160 15.10 11.70 -11.99
C THR A 160 13.75 11.00 -12.20
N ILE A 161 13.59 9.81 -11.62
CA ILE A 161 12.35 9.03 -11.73
C ILE A 161 11.15 9.80 -11.13
N ALA A 162 11.32 10.42 -9.97
CA ALA A 162 10.25 11.19 -9.32
C ALA A 162 9.78 12.35 -10.21
N LYS A 163 10.72 13.05 -10.84
CA LYS A 163 10.39 14.14 -11.78
C LYS A 163 9.65 13.61 -13.00
N GLU A 164 10.16 12.57 -13.65
CA GLU A 164 9.52 11.94 -14.82
C GLU A 164 8.13 11.41 -14.50
N ALA A 165 7.95 10.79 -13.31
CA ALA A 165 6.66 10.32 -12.84
C ALA A 165 5.66 11.46 -12.70
N VAL A 166 6.06 12.56 -12.08
CA VAL A 166 5.17 13.72 -11.88
C VAL A 166 4.86 14.39 -13.20
N ASP A 167 5.85 14.59 -14.09
CA ASP A 167 5.62 15.14 -15.43
C ASP A 167 4.60 14.29 -16.22
N TRP A 168 4.73 12.95 -16.15
CA TRP A 168 3.78 12.01 -16.75
C TRP A 168 2.38 12.12 -16.14
N PHE A 169 2.26 12.22 -14.82
CA PHE A 169 0.99 12.29 -14.09
C PHE A 169 0.26 13.61 -14.38
N LEU A 170 0.98 14.72 -14.46
CA LEU A 170 0.42 16.04 -14.79
C LEU A 170 0.00 16.19 -16.25
N ALA A 171 0.66 15.48 -17.18
CA ALA A 171 0.35 15.53 -18.61
C ALA A 171 -0.93 14.75 -19.00
N ARG A 172 -1.50 13.96 -18.09
CA ARG A 172 -2.69 13.11 -18.33
C ARG A 172 -3.93 13.73 -17.71
N GLU A 173 -5.09 13.37 -18.24
CA GLU A 173 -6.36 13.61 -17.56
C GLU A 173 -6.42 12.75 -16.25
N PRO A 174 -7.03 13.25 -15.18
CA PRO A 174 -7.27 12.47 -13.98
C PRO A 174 -8.08 11.22 -14.29
N ASP A 175 -7.63 10.07 -13.83
CA ASP A 175 -8.36 8.80 -13.92
C ASP A 175 -8.84 8.32 -12.53
N ASP A 176 -9.50 7.16 -12.48
CA ASP A 176 -10.05 6.57 -11.26
C ASP A 176 -9.20 5.40 -10.73
N ASP A 177 -7.94 5.28 -11.17
CA ASP A 177 -7.04 4.22 -10.71
C ASP A 177 -6.48 4.53 -9.31
N GLN A 178 -7.14 3.99 -8.28
CA GLN A 178 -6.74 4.16 -6.89
C GLN A 178 -5.32 3.67 -6.58
N HIS A 179 -4.80 2.68 -7.31
CA HIS A 179 -3.44 2.15 -7.07
C HIS A 179 -2.37 3.13 -7.55
N ILE A 180 -2.63 3.78 -8.69
CA ILE A 180 -1.78 4.86 -9.16
C ILE A 180 -1.87 6.04 -8.20
N ALA A 181 -3.08 6.46 -7.82
CA ALA A 181 -3.28 7.54 -6.86
C ALA A 181 -2.50 7.29 -5.55
N ALA A 182 -2.57 6.07 -4.98
CA ALA A 182 -1.84 5.70 -3.76
C ALA A 182 -0.32 5.82 -3.93
N CYS A 183 0.25 5.40 -5.08
CA CYS A 183 1.67 5.54 -5.36
C CYS A 183 2.11 7.01 -5.42
N PHE A 184 1.31 7.88 -6.06
CA PHE A 184 1.63 9.30 -6.16
C PHE A 184 1.38 10.06 -4.84
N ILE A 185 0.40 9.67 -4.04
CA ILE A 185 0.24 10.19 -2.66
C ILE A 185 1.48 9.82 -1.83
N GLY A 186 1.94 8.56 -1.93
CA GLY A 186 3.17 8.12 -1.27
C GLY A 186 4.39 8.94 -1.67
N LEU A 187 4.58 9.20 -2.97
CA LEU A 187 5.63 10.08 -3.49
C LEU A 187 5.49 11.50 -2.94
N TYR A 188 4.30 12.08 -2.98
CA TYR A 188 3.99 13.41 -2.48
C TYR A 188 4.35 13.57 -0.99
N GLU A 189 3.98 12.60 -0.16
CA GLU A 189 4.24 12.61 1.28
C GLU A 189 5.74 12.41 1.59
N ASP A 190 6.41 11.48 0.92
CA ASP A 190 7.83 11.18 1.15
C ASP A 190 8.76 12.31 0.68
N CYS A 191 8.33 13.12 -0.29
CA CYS A 191 9.08 14.26 -0.82
C CYS A 191 8.78 15.60 -0.12
N ALA A 192 8.19 15.60 1.08
CA ALA A 192 7.83 16.85 1.78
C ALA A 192 9.02 17.80 2.03
N GLY A 193 10.24 17.25 2.16
CA GLY A 193 11.49 18.01 2.35
C GLY A 193 12.33 18.23 1.09
N VAL A 194 11.95 17.61 -0.05
CA VAL A 194 12.70 17.65 -1.33
C VAL A 194 11.69 17.79 -2.46
N THR A 195 11.78 18.86 -3.23
CA THR A 195 10.83 19.14 -4.32
C THR A 195 11.51 19.17 -5.69
N PRO A 196 11.76 18.01 -6.31
CA PRO A 196 12.31 17.96 -7.68
C PRO A 196 11.27 18.35 -8.74
N PHE A 197 10.02 18.62 -8.34
CA PHE A 197 8.85 18.92 -9.16
C PHE A 197 7.98 20.01 -8.53
N ASP A 198 7.01 20.52 -9.28
CA ASP A 198 5.98 21.43 -8.75
C ASP A 198 5.04 20.68 -7.81
N ARG A 199 5.26 20.85 -6.51
CA ARG A 199 4.50 20.19 -5.45
C ARG A 199 3.03 20.63 -5.42
N GLU A 200 2.76 21.91 -5.70
CA GLU A 200 1.39 22.42 -5.68
C GLU A 200 0.59 21.91 -6.89
N ALA A 201 1.21 21.88 -8.08
CA ALA A 201 0.58 21.26 -9.25
C ALA A 201 0.28 19.76 -9.03
N LEU A 202 1.21 19.03 -8.38
CA LEU A 202 0.98 17.63 -8.01
C LEU A 202 -0.16 17.49 -7.00
N ARG A 203 -0.20 18.34 -5.96
CA ARG A 203 -1.29 18.34 -4.97
C ARG A 203 -2.66 18.55 -5.62
N GLN A 204 -2.75 19.54 -6.51
CA GLN A 204 -3.99 19.82 -7.23
C GLN A 204 -4.42 18.63 -8.11
N ARG A 205 -3.50 18.06 -8.88
CA ARG A 205 -3.79 16.88 -9.72
C ARG A 205 -4.19 15.66 -8.88
N LEU A 206 -3.58 15.46 -7.71
CA LEU A 206 -3.98 14.41 -6.78
C LEU A 206 -5.39 14.65 -6.23
N SER A 207 -5.76 15.89 -5.88
CA SER A 207 -7.13 16.21 -5.46
C SER A 207 -8.14 15.87 -6.56
N GLU A 208 -7.89 16.26 -7.82
CA GLU A 208 -8.74 15.93 -8.97
C GLU A 208 -8.87 14.40 -9.16
N THR A 209 -7.77 13.66 -9.02
CA THR A 209 -7.75 12.20 -9.11
C THR A 209 -8.52 11.55 -7.96
N LEU A 210 -8.37 12.05 -6.73
CA LEU A 210 -9.12 11.57 -5.57
C LEU A 210 -10.63 11.77 -5.73
N HIS A 211 -11.08 12.87 -6.32
CA HIS A 211 -12.49 13.05 -6.68
C HIS A 211 -12.96 11.98 -7.67
N ARG A 212 -12.16 11.67 -8.71
CA ARG A 212 -12.49 10.58 -9.65
C ARG A 212 -12.58 9.21 -8.96
N CYS A 213 -11.71 8.95 -7.99
CA CYS A 213 -11.71 7.68 -7.24
C CYS A 213 -12.86 7.57 -6.25
N LEU A 214 -13.26 8.67 -5.59
CA LEU A 214 -14.04 8.60 -4.34
C LEU A 214 -15.47 9.13 -4.44
N ASP A 215 -15.81 10.04 -5.38
CA ASP A 215 -17.11 10.71 -5.37
C ASP A 215 -18.28 9.73 -5.54
N ASP A 216 -18.15 8.76 -6.44
CA ASP A 216 -19.16 7.73 -6.71
C ASP A 216 -18.89 6.39 -5.98
N ALA A 217 -17.79 6.30 -5.21
CA ALA A 217 -17.37 5.06 -4.59
C ALA A 217 -18.32 4.56 -3.48
N PRO A 218 -18.95 5.42 -2.65
CA PRO A 218 -19.84 4.97 -1.58
C PRO A 218 -20.97 4.04 -2.03
N ASP A 219 -21.50 4.23 -3.23
CA ASP A 219 -22.58 3.41 -3.78
C ASP A 219 -22.13 1.98 -4.16
N LYS A 220 -20.83 1.77 -4.34
CA LYS A 220 -20.18 0.51 -4.74
C LYS A 220 -19.69 -0.29 -3.55
N TRP A 221 -19.41 0.34 -2.40
CA TRP A 221 -18.80 -0.31 -1.24
C TRP A 221 -19.57 -1.54 -0.76
N GLY A 222 -18.82 -2.64 -0.57
CA GLY A 222 -19.37 -3.93 -0.16
C GLY A 222 -20.08 -4.73 -1.25
N LYS A 223 -20.18 -4.20 -2.47
CA LYS A 223 -20.80 -4.85 -3.63
C LYS A 223 -19.77 -5.19 -4.72
N GLU A 224 -18.84 -4.29 -4.96
CA GLU A 224 -17.80 -4.39 -5.99
C GLU A 224 -16.50 -3.77 -5.49
N TYR A 225 -15.41 -4.02 -6.23
CA TYR A 225 -14.11 -3.42 -5.93
C TYR A 225 -14.14 -1.92 -6.25
N ALA A 226 -14.00 -1.10 -5.24
CA ALA A 226 -14.03 0.36 -5.36
C ALA A 226 -13.06 1.01 -4.38
N ALA A 227 -12.59 2.20 -4.72
CA ALA A 227 -11.70 2.99 -3.90
C ALA A 227 -12.34 3.32 -2.53
N MET A 228 -11.52 3.29 -1.50
CA MET A 228 -11.90 3.73 -0.17
C MET A 228 -10.97 4.82 0.34
N PRO A 229 -11.48 5.85 1.03
CA PRO A 229 -10.64 6.85 1.69
C PRO A 229 -9.52 6.23 2.54
N SER A 230 -9.76 5.10 3.21
CA SER A 230 -8.76 4.38 4.02
C SER A 230 -7.51 3.91 3.26
N ASP A 231 -7.60 3.76 1.94
CA ASP A 231 -6.47 3.38 1.09
C ASP A 231 -5.65 4.59 0.62
N LEU A 232 -6.21 5.80 0.70
CA LEU A 232 -5.66 7.02 0.10
C LEU A 232 -5.39 8.13 1.12
N ILE A 233 -6.24 8.28 2.15
CA ILE A 233 -6.15 9.34 3.16
C ILE A 233 -6.07 8.67 4.53
N THR A 234 -4.85 8.51 5.04
CA THR A 234 -4.60 7.70 6.25
C THR A 234 -4.42 8.54 7.53
N SER A 235 -4.49 9.88 7.44
CA SER A 235 -4.23 10.78 8.58
C SER A 235 -5.06 12.05 8.49
N THR A 236 -5.45 12.59 9.63
CA THR A 236 -6.03 13.95 9.75
C THR A 236 -5.03 15.06 9.42
N ALA A 237 -3.74 14.73 9.37
CA ALA A 237 -2.68 15.65 8.94
C ALA A 237 -2.44 15.63 7.42
N SER A 238 -3.16 14.78 6.67
CA SER A 238 -3.09 14.77 5.20
C SER A 238 -3.62 16.09 4.62
N ASP A 239 -2.93 16.61 3.61
CA ASP A 239 -3.35 17.82 2.87
C ASP A 239 -4.72 17.65 2.18
N PHE A 240 -5.21 16.40 2.07
CA PHE A 240 -6.49 16.05 1.46
C PHE A 240 -7.63 15.86 2.48
N PHE A 241 -7.31 15.78 3.80
CA PHE A 241 -8.31 15.41 4.81
C PHE A 241 -9.53 16.34 4.83
N ALA A 242 -9.31 17.66 4.84
CA ALA A 242 -10.40 18.63 4.97
C ALA A 242 -11.36 18.59 3.77
N GLU A 243 -10.83 18.42 2.57
CA GLU A 243 -11.59 18.37 1.32
C GLU A 243 -12.47 17.10 1.25
N PHE A 244 -11.94 15.97 1.69
CA PHE A 244 -12.61 14.67 1.62
C PHE A 244 -13.31 14.25 2.93
N ALA A 245 -13.45 15.14 3.90
CA ALA A 245 -14.09 14.85 5.18
C ALA A 245 -15.50 14.23 5.06
N PRO A 246 -16.38 14.63 4.12
CA PRO A 246 -17.69 14.01 3.97
C PRO A 246 -17.63 12.53 3.57
N VAL A 247 -16.79 12.15 2.61
CA VAL A 247 -16.65 10.75 2.17
C VAL A 247 -15.90 9.91 3.22
N ILE A 248 -14.98 10.50 3.99
CA ILE A 248 -14.34 9.88 5.15
C ILE A 248 -15.39 9.53 6.21
N ALA A 249 -16.29 10.45 6.54
CA ALA A 249 -17.39 10.20 7.48
C ALA A 249 -18.33 9.09 6.96
N ALA A 250 -18.66 9.10 5.66
CA ALA A 250 -19.45 8.05 5.03
C ALA A 250 -18.78 6.66 5.13
N GLN A 251 -17.44 6.59 4.98
CA GLN A 251 -16.73 5.33 5.18
C GLN A 251 -16.73 4.88 6.64
N CYS A 252 -16.63 5.77 7.61
CA CYS A 252 -16.75 5.42 9.02
C CYS A 252 -18.11 4.76 9.31
N ASP A 253 -19.21 5.33 8.79
CA ASP A 253 -20.53 4.74 8.90
C ASP A 253 -20.66 3.40 8.16
N PHE A 254 -20.03 3.28 6.98
CA PHE A 254 -19.99 2.03 6.24
C PHE A 254 -19.27 0.93 7.03
N ILE A 255 -18.09 1.21 7.59
CA ILE A 255 -17.33 0.25 8.39
C ILE A 255 -18.16 -0.29 9.55
N ARG A 256 -18.86 0.58 10.30
CA ARG A 256 -19.66 0.15 11.44
C ARG A 256 -20.77 -0.83 11.09
N ARG A 257 -21.43 -0.64 9.92
CA ARG A 257 -22.56 -1.48 9.49
C ARG A 257 -22.19 -2.68 8.65
N SER A 258 -20.93 -2.77 8.15
CA SER A 258 -20.48 -3.83 7.23
C SER A 258 -19.64 -4.91 7.90
N GLN A 259 -19.35 -4.80 9.21
CA GLN A 259 -18.64 -5.84 9.94
C GLN A 259 -19.42 -7.16 9.94
N LEU A 260 -18.75 -8.25 9.61
CA LEU A 260 -19.35 -9.58 9.59
C LEU A 260 -19.49 -10.16 11.01
N SER A 261 -20.33 -11.17 11.16
CA SER A 261 -20.60 -11.81 12.45
C SER A 261 -19.38 -12.49 13.10
N ASP A 262 -18.36 -12.81 12.30
CA ASP A 262 -17.07 -13.35 12.78
C ASP A 262 -16.08 -12.25 13.23
N GLY A 263 -16.44 -10.97 13.02
CA GLY A 263 -15.64 -9.80 13.36
C GLY A 263 -14.75 -9.28 12.25
N SER A 264 -14.72 -9.95 11.09
CA SER A 264 -13.96 -9.52 9.90
C SER A 264 -14.79 -8.60 8.99
N PHE A 265 -14.21 -8.28 7.83
CA PHE A 265 -14.87 -7.59 6.72
C PHE A 265 -14.77 -8.43 5.44
N ALA A 266 -15.72 -8.23 4.52
CA ALA A 266 -15.75 -8.99 3.28
C ALA A 266 -14.59 -8.61 2.36
N VAL A 267 -14.04 -9.60 1.65
CA VAL A 267 -13.22 -9.42 0.46
C VAL A 267 -14.15 -9.42 -0.75
N VAL A 268 -14.14 -8.35 -1.54
CA VAL A 268 -15.08 -8.13 -2.64
C VAL A 268 -14.54 -8.52 -4.02
N TRP A 269 -13.38 -9.16 -4.06
CA TRP A 269 -12.74 -9.65 -5.30
C TRP A 269 -12.41 -11.13 -5.22
N GLN A 270 -12.10 -11.72 -6.37
CA GLN A 270 -11.65 -13.11 -6.54
C GLN A 270 -10.48 -13.13 -7.53
N TRP A 271 -9.70 -14.22 -7.53
CA TRP A 271 -8.54 -14.34 -8.44
C TRP A 271 -8.90 -14.64 -9.90
N TRP A 272 -10.12 -15.01 -10.18
CA TRP A 272 -10.62 -15.35 -11.52
C TRP A 272 -9.83 -16.48 -12.19
N ASN A 273 -9.31 -17.43 -11.39
CA ASN A 273 -8.63 -18.65 -11.82
C ASN A 273 -8.91 -19.79 -10.83
N ASP A 274 -8.33 -20.99 -11.11
CA ASP A 274 -8.60 -22.22 -10.33
C ASP A 274 -7.59 -22.47 -9.19
N HIS A 275 -6.76 -21.48 -8.82
CA HIS A 275 -5.81 -21.62 -7.72
C HIS A 275 -6.51 -21.68 -6.37
N ARG A 276 -6.32 -22.77 -5.64
CA ARG A 276 -6.90 -22.98 -4.30
C ARG A 276 -6.34 -22.03 -3.25
N GLU A 277 -5.17 -21.52 -3.49
CA GLU A 277 -4.48 -20.54 -2.63
C GLU A 277 -5.29 -19.27 -2.44
N TYR A 278 -6.27 -18.99 -3.30
CA TYR A 278 -7.21 -17.89 -3.11
C TYR A 278 -7.93 -17.93 -1.76
N GLU A 279 -8.33 -19.11 -1.28
CA GLU A 279 -9.02 -19.23 0.02
C GLU A 279 -8.13 -18.76 1.18
N LEU A 280 -6.83 -19.05 1.09
CA LEU A 280 -5.84 -18.60 2.07
C LEU A 280 -5.57 -17.09 1.94
N ALA A 281 -5.39 -16.61 0.70
CA ALA A 281 -5.22 -15.19 0.41
C ALA A 281 -6.40 -14.36 0.90
N ALA A 282 -7.63 -14.81 0.64
CA ALA A 282 -8.84 -14.14 1.11
C ALA A 282 -8.91 -14.04 2.64
N ASN A 283 -8.48 -15.09 3.37
CA ASN A 283 -8.40 -15.01 4.83
C ASN A 283 -7.34 -14.00 5.31
N TRP A 284 -6.21 -13.90 4.64
CA TRP A 284 -5.18 -12.91 4.94
C TRP A 284 -5.67 -11.49 4.64
N TRP A 285 -6.35 -11.29 3.52
CA TRP A 285 -6.99 -10.02 3.20
C TRP A 285 -8.03 -9.58 4.21
N LYS A 286 -8.85 -10.50 4.72
CA LYS A 286 -9.79 -10.18 5.82
C LYS A 286 -9.07 -9.60 7.03
N SER A 287 -7.88 -10.13 7.37
CA SER A 287 -7.08 -9.61 8.50
C SER A 287 -6.55 -8.21 8.20
N ASP A 288 -5.99 -7.97 7.01
CA ASP A 288 -5.48 -6.65 6.61
C ASP A 288 -6.60 -5.59 6.56
N ILE A 289 -7.72 -5.92 5.91
CA ILE A 289 -8.90 -5.05 5.84
C ILE A 289 -9.44 -4.74 7.24
N THR A 290 -9.47 -5.73 8.14
CA THR A 290 -9.93 -5.53 9.52
C THR A 290 -9.03 -4.54 10.26
N ILE A 291 -7.71 -4.67 10.13
CA ILE A 291 -6.75 -3.74 10.73
C ILE A 291 -6.94 -2.34 10.16
N LYS A 292 -6.99 -2.18 8.83
CA LYS A 292 -7.19 -0.91 8.15
C LYS A 292 -8.48 -0.22 8.59
N ASN A 293 -9.60 -0.95 8.62
CA ASN A 293 -10.89 -0.41 9.01
C ASN A 293 -10.90 0.06 10.48
N MET A 294 -10.36 -0.74 11.39
CA MET A 294 -10.28 -0.35 12.81
C MET A 294 -9.32 0.84 13.02
N LEU A 295 -8.22 0.91 12.27
CA LEU A 295 -7.31 2.06 12.29
C LEU A 295 -7.98 3.32 11.77
N PHE A 296 -8.76 3.19 10.71
CA PHE A 296 -9.49 4.30 10.12
C PHE A 296 -10.49 4.88 11.12
N LEU A 297 -11.31 4.03 11.75
CA LEU A 297 -12.22 4.48 12.82
C LEU A 297 -11.44 5.16 13.96
N LYS A 298 -10.35 4.56 14.42
CA LYS A 298 -9.53 5.13 15.50
C LYS A 298 -8.97 6.52 15.18
N ARG A 299 -8.62 6.77 13.91
CA ARG A 299 -7.99 8.03 13.47
C ARG A 299 -9.00 9.13 13.21
N PHE A 300 -10.13 8.80 12.61
CA PHE A 300 -11.10 9.78 12.13
C PHE A 300 -12.32 9.93 13.05
N GLU A 301 -12.51 9.00 13.97
CA GLU A 301 -13.54 9.07 15.01
C GLU A 301 -12.91 8.83 16.38
N PRO A 302 -12.18 9.82 16.92
CA PRO A 302 -11.68 9.72 18.28
C PRO A 302 -12.87 9.45 19.21
N SER A 303 -12.77 8.40 20.05
CA SER A 303 -13.77 8.05 21.06
C SER A 303 -14.23 9.33 21.76
N LYS A 304 -15.55 9.51 21.85
CA LYS A 304 -16.10 10.53 22.75
C LYS A 304 -15.58 10.18 24.14
N ALA A 305 -14.59 10.96 24.58
CA ALA A 305 -14.00 10.84 25.91
C ALA A 305 -15.05 11.06 27.00
#